data_42146dbaa6859f694f2c8dd8a1b91e60
#
_entry.id   42146dbaa6859f694f2c8dd8a1b91e60
#
_cell.length_a   1.000
_cell.length_b   1.000
_cell.length_c   1.000
_cell.angle_alpha   90.00
_cell.angle_beta   90.00
_cell.angle_gamma   90.00
#
_symmetry.space_group_name_H-M   'P 1'
#
loop_
_entity.id
_entity.type
_entity.pdbx_description
1 polymer ?
#
loop_
_entity_poly.entity_id
_entity_poly.type
_entity_poly.pdbx_seq_one_letter_code
_entity_poly.pdbx_strand_id
1 'polypeptide(L)'
;MSTVRSEKEAVVAEIRGKIESASAVIITEYRGLTVQNLAALRGQLRGLGTEYRVYKNTMCRFAAREAGIEGLDDLFVGPTAIAFVDGDLAASAKTLKDFAKTNPLLVLRGGAVSNKVVSAEYIQV
;
A
#
# COMPACT_ATOMS: atom_id res chain seq x y z
N MET A 1 -21.58 -11.40 20.29
CA MET A 1 -20.46 -11.23 19.37
C MET A 1 -19.68 -9.98 19.72
N SER A 2 -18.36 -10.06 19.68
CA SER A 2 -17.52 -8.93 20.07
C SER A 2 -17.56 -7.83 19.00
N THR A 3 -17.77 -6.58 19.44
CA THR A 3 -17.71 -5.39 18.56
C THR A 3 -16.34 -5.29 17.87
N VAL A 4 -15.27 -5.66 18.59
CA VAL A 4 -13.90 -5.62 18.08
C VAL A 4 -13.75 -6.54 16.87
N ARG A 5 -14.33 -7.74 16.93
CA ARG A 5 -14.27 -8.68 15.81
C ARG A 5 -14.99 -8.15 14.58
N SER A 6 -16.17 -7.55 14.79
CA SER A 6 -16.94 -6.96 13.69
C SER A 6 -16.18 -5.79 13.04
N GLU A 7 -15.50 -4.97 13.86
CA GLU A 7 -14.71 -3.88 13.36
C GLU A 7 -13.52 -4.37 12.54
N LYS A 8 -12.84 -5.44 12.98
CA LYS A 8 -11.73 -6.03 12.24
C LYS A 8 -12.21 -6.60 10.90
N GLU A 9 -13.32 -7.30 10.91
CA GLU A 9 -13.91 -7.85 9.69
C GLU A 9 -14.28 -6.75 8.70
N ALA A 10 -14.82 -5.63 9.20
CA ALA A 10 -15.16 -4.49 8.35
C ALA A 10 -13.92 -3.86 7.73
N VAL A 11 -12.83 -3.73 8.50
CA VAL A 11 -11.58 -3.18 7.99
C VAL A 11 -10.95 -4.10 6.94
N VAL A 12 -10.94 -5.41 7.19
CA VAL A 12 -10.43 -6.38 6.22
C VAL A 12 -11.23 -6.30 4.92
N ALA A 13 -12.55 -6.21 5.00
CA ALA A 13 -13.40 -6.08 3.83
C ALA A 13 -13.14 -4.78 3.07
N GLU A 14 -12.89 -3.68 3.79
CA GLU A 14 -12.54 -2.40 3.18
C GLU A 14 -11.22 -2.51 2.40
N ILE A 15 -10.20 -3.09 3.02
CA ILE A 15 -8.88 -3.25 2.38
C ILE A 15 -9.01 -4.15 1.15
N ARG A 16 -9.71 -5.26 1.28
CA ARG A 16 -9.94 -6.18 0.17
C ARG A 16 -10.64 -5.49 -1.00
N GLY A 17 -11.69 -4.73 -0.72
CA GLY A 17 -12.40 -3.98 -1.75
C GLY A 17 -11.52 -2.99 -2.47
N LYS A 18 -10.64 -2.30 -1.73
CA LYS A 18 -9.70 -1.36 -2.33
C LYS A 18 -8.64 -2.06 -3.18
N ILE A 19 -8.15 -3.21 -2.74
CA ILE A 19 -7.20 -4.02 -3.52
C ILE A 19 -7.85 -4.47 -4.83
N GLU A 20 -9.08 -4.96 -4.76
CA GLU A 20 -9.78 -5.47 -5.93
C GLU A 20 -10.16 -4.36 -6.91
N SER A 21 -10.45 -3.17 -6.41
CA SER A 21 -10.83 -2.01 -7.25
C SER A 21 -9.63 -1.31 -7.86
N ALA A 22 -8.46 -1.41 -7.23
CA ALA A 22 -7.28 -0.70 -7.70
C ALA A 22 -6.68 -1.40 -8.92
N SER A 23 -6.10 -0.62 -9.83
CA SER A 23 -5.37 -1.19 -10.96
C SER A 23 -4.04 -1.77 -10.51
N ALA A 24 -3.47 -1.25 -9.43
CA ALA A 24 -2.24 -1.76 -8.83
C ALA A 24 -2.18 -1.33 -7.37
N VAL A 25 -1.38 -2.04 -6.59
CA VAL A 25 -1.07 -1.65 -5.20
C VAL A 25 0.45 -1.63 -5.02
N ILE A 26 0.94 -0.67 -4.25
CA ILE A 26 2.36 -0.54 -3.94
C ILE A 26 2.50 -0.56 -2.42
N ILE A 27 3.38 -1.44 -1.92
CA ILE A 27 3.64 -1.57 -0.50
C ILE A 27 4.97 -0.88 -0.18
N THR A 28 4.94 0.03 0.79
CA THR A 28 6.14 0.75 1.23
C THR A 28 6.34 0.56 2.72
N GLU A 29 7.58 0.72 3.16
CA GLU A 29 7.92 0.80 4.57
C GLU A 29 8.23 2.25 4.91
N TYR A 30 7.59 2.78 5.96
CA TYR A 30 7.71 4.19 6.34
C TYR A 30 8.44 4.40 7.66
N ARG A 31 9.15 3.40 8.16
CA ARG A 31 9.85 3.48 9.45
C ARG A 31 10.73 4.74 9.51
N GLY A 32 10.52 5.54 10.56
CA GLY A 32 11.32 6.75 10.78
C GLY A 32 10.81 8.00 10.08
N LEU A 33 9.78 7.88 9.23
CA LEU A 33 9.17 9.05 8.61
C LEU A 33 8.26 9.77 9.60
N THR A 34 8.23 11.10 9.54
CA THR A 34 7.35 11.90 10.38
C THR A 34 5.93 11.89 9.85
N VAL A 35 4.98 12.28 10.72
CA VAL A 35 3.58 12.44 10.32
C VAL A 35 3.47 13.47 9.18
N GLN A 36 4.27 14.53 9.25
CA GLN A 36 4.30 15.57 8.22
C GLN A 36 4.77 15.02 6.88
N ASN A 37 5.82 14.19 6.90
CA ASN A 37 6.34 13.56 5.69
C ASN A 37 5.28 12.65 5.04
N LEU A 38 4.59 11.86 5.86
CA LEU A 38 3.54 10.98 5.37
C LEU A 38 2.35 11.76 4.82
N ALA A 39 1.98 12.86 5.47
CA ALA A 39 0.89 13.72 5.01
C ALA A 39 1.21 14.35 3.65
N ALA A 40 2.44 14.81 3.48
CA ALA A 40 2.89 15.39 2.23
C ALA A 40 2.84 14.37 1.08
N LEU A 41 3.35 13.17 1.34
CA LEU A 41 3.34 12.08 0.36
C LEU A 41 1.90 11.68 -0.01
N ARG A 42 1.04 11.57 1.00
CA ARG A 42 -0.38 11.23 0.78
C ARG A 42 -1.07 12.26 -0.11
N GLY A 43 -0.78 13.55 0.12
CA GLY A 43 -1.35 14.64 -0.68
C GLY A 43 -0.88 14.59 -2.13
N GLN A 44 0.40 14.32 -2.36
CA GLN A 44 0.95 14.21 -3.71
C GLN A 44 0.32 13.04 -4.46
N LEU A 45 0.18 11.88 -3.80
CA LEU A 45 -0.41 10.69 -4.41
C LEU A 45 -1.91 10.88 -4.69
N ARG A 46 -2.62 11.58 -3.79
CA ARG A 46 -4.04 11.86 -3.98
C ARG A 46 -4.28 12.64 -5.28
N GLY A 47 -3.41 13.58 -5.60
CA GLY A 47 -3.49 14.35 -6.83
C GLY A 47 -3.34 13.50 -8.09
N LEU A 48 -2.80 12.29 -7.95
CA LEU A 48 -2.62 11.35 -9.06
C LEU A 48 -3.70 10.25 -9.08
N GLY A 49 -4.71 10.35 -8.21
CA GLY A 49 -5.75 9.33 -8.11
C GLY A 49 -5.32 8.11 -7.31
N THR A 50 -4.31 8.25 -6.47
CA THR A 50 -3.79 7.15 -5.65
C THR A 50 -4.06 7.43 -4.18
N GLU A 51 -4.66 6.47 -3.49
CA GLU A 51 -4.93 6.54 -2.06
C GLU A 51 -3.80 5.87 -1.29
N TYR A 52 -3.16 6.59 -0.39
CA TYR A 52 -2.06 6.09 0.43
C TYR A 52 -2.54 5.95 1.87
N ARG A 53 -2.60 4.72 2.38
CA ARG A 53 -3.17 4.41 3.68
C ARG A 53 -2.27 3.49 4.49
N VAL A 54 -2.37 3.63 5.81
CA VAL A 54 -1.71 2.74 6.76
C VAL A 54 -2.77 1.91 7.46
N TYR A 55 -2.60 0.59 7.42
CA TYR A 55 -3.47 -0.35 8.13
C TYR A 55 -2.60 -1.31 8.92
N LYS A 56 -3.21 -2.00 9.90
CA LYS A 56 -2.49 -3.05 10.63
C LYS A 56 -2.13 -4.19 9.68
N ASN A 57 -0.89 -4.65 9.76
CA ASN A 57 -0.38 -5.71 8.89
C ASN A 57 -1.24 -6.97 8.92
N THR A 58 -1.72 -7.37 10.10
CA THR A 58 -2.56 -8.55 10.23
C THR A 58 -3.80 -8.46 9.35
N MET A 59 -4.45 -7.29 9.34
CA MET A 59 -5.64 -7.06 8.53
C MET A 59 -5.31 -7.03 7.05
N CYS A 60 -4.16 -6.41 6.69
CA CYS A 60 -3.69 -6.37 5.31
C CYS A 60 -3.40 -7.77 4.79
N ARG A 61 -2.79 -8.62 5.61
CA ARG A 61 -2.49 -10.00 5.23
C ARG A 61 -3.77 -10.79 4.96
N PHE A 62 -4.76 -10.67 5.83
CA PHE A 62 -6.04 -11.34 5.62
C PHE A 62 -6.71 -10.86 4.34
N ALA A 63 -6.73 -9.54 4.12
CA ALA A 63 -7.35 -8.96 2.93
C ALA A 63 -6.64 -9.43 1.65
N ALA A 64 -5.31 -9.48 1.66
CA ALA A 64 -4.53 -9.93 0.52
C ALA A 64 -4.83 -11.40 0.18
N ARG A 65 -4.94 -12.25 1.21
CA ARG A 65 -5.28 -13.66 1.02
C ARG A 65 -6.69 -13.81 0.47
N GLU A 66 -7.64 -13.05 0.99
CA GLU A 66 -9.03 -13.08 0.52
C GLU A 66 -9.15 -12.57 -0.92
N ALA A 67 -8.31 -11.62 -1.31
CA ALA A 67 -8.27 -11.11 -2.67
C ALA A 67 -7.63 -12.10 -3.64
N GLY A 68 -6.99 -13.15 -3.12
CA GLY A 68 -6.41 -14.21 -3.92
C GLY A 68 -5.09 -13.86 -4.58
N ILE A 69 -4.40 -12.83 -4.09
CA ILE A 69 -3.09 -12.44 -4.64
C ILE A 69 -2.01 -13.15 -3.85
N GLU A 70 -1.53 -14.24 -4.41
CA GLU A 70 -0.54 -15.10 -3.76
C GLU A 70 0.78 -14.36 -3.58
N GLY A 71 1.34 -14.42 -2.37
CA GLY A 71 2.61 -13.79 -2.04
C GLY A 71 2.54 -12.34 -1.59
N LEU A 72 1.41 -11.67 -1.82
CA LEU A 72 1.26 -10.27 -1.42
C LEU A 72 1.33 -10.10 0.10
N ASP A 73 0.77 -11.05 0.83
CA ASP A 73 0.75 -11.02 2.29
C ASP A 73 2.15 -11.03 2.90
N ASP A 74 3.14 -11.59 2.21
CA ASP A 74 4.53 -11.62 2.69
C ASP A 74 5.18 -10.24 2.75
N LEU A 75 4.63 -9.27 2.04
CA LEU A 75 5.17 -7.91 2.01
C LEU A 75 4.78 -7.09 3.24
N PHE A 76 3.78 -7.53 3.99
CA PHE A 76 3.29 -6.79 5.16
C PHE A 76 4.06 -7.15 6.41
N VAL A 77 5.29 -6.66 6.50
CA VAL A 77 6.19 -6.86 7.63
C VAL A 77 6.74 -5.50 8.05
N GLY A 78 6.67 -5.19 9.36
CA GLY A 78 7.11 -3.90 9.88
C GLY A 78 6.10 -2.79 9.59
N PRO A 79 6.50 -1.53 9.74
CA PRO A 79 5.58 -0.39 9.54
C PRO A 79 5.37 -0.13 8.05
N THR A 80 4.32 -0.74 7.49
CA THR A 80 4.00 -0.66 6.06
C THR A 80 2.80 0.24 5.79
N ALA A 81 2.79 0.82 4.59
CA ALA A 81 1.68 1.59 4.06
C ALA A 81 1.37 1.08 2.65
N ILE A 82 0.11 1.18 2.26
CA ILE A 82 -0.35 0.73 0.94
C ILE A 82 -0.74 1.93 0.10
N ALA A 83 -0.25 1.97 -1.14
CA ALA A 83 -0.73 2.90 -2.15
C ALA A 83 -1.69 2.13 -3.08
N PHE A 84 -2.96 2.49 -3.04
CA PHE A 84 -3.97 1.91 -3.95
C PHE A 84 -4.02 2.77 -5.20
N VAL A 85 -3.43 2.27 -6.28
CA VAL A 85 -3.31 3.01 -7.53
C VAL A 85 -4.55 2.80 -8.39
N ASP A 86 -5.30 3.86 -8.61
CA ASP A 86 -6.49 3.83 -9.47
C ASP A 86 -6.28 4.61 -10.76
N GLY A 87 -5.24 5.40 -10.81
CA GLY A 87 -4.86 6.19 -11.97
C GLY A 87 -3.59 5.68 -12.63
N ASP A 88 -2.66 6.58 -12.87
CA ASP A 88 -1.40 6.27 -13.55
C ASP A 88 -0.39 5.62 -12.59
N LEU A 89 -0.14 4.34 -12.80
CA LEU A 89 0.83 3.59 -12.00
C LEU A 89 2.24 4.18 -12.13
N ALA A 90 2.64 4.54 -13.33
CA ALA A 90 3.98 5.09 -13.58
C ALA A 90 4.19 6.40 -12.83
N ALA A 91 3.20 7.28 -12.84
CA ALA A 91 3.26 8.56 -12.13
C ALA A 91 3.32 8.35 -10.61
N SER A 92 2.52 7.43 -10.09
CA SER A 92 2.51 7.12 -8.65
C SER A 92 3.83 6.50 -8.21
N ALA A 93 4.36 5.56 -8.97
CA ALA A 93 5.64 4.93 -8.69
C ALA A 93 6.79 5.95 -8.73
N LYS A 94 6.76 6.86 -9.70
CA LYS A 94 7.75 7.92 -9.80
C LYS A 94 7.69 8.86 -8.59
N THR A 95 6.50 9.22 -8.17
CA THR A 95 6.30 10.08 -7.00
C THR A 95 6.88 9.43 -5.74
N LEU A 96 6.63 8.15 -5.54
CA LEU A 96 7.18 7.40 -4.41
C LEU A 96 8.71 7.32 -4.50
N LYS A 97 9.24 7.05 -5.67
CA LYS A 97 10.67 6.97 -5.91
C LYS A 97 11.36 8.31 -5.64
N ASP A 98 10.80 9.40 -6.16
CA ASP A 98 11.36 10.74 -5.97
C ASP A 98 11.30 11.16 -4.51
N PHE A 99 10.20 10.81 -3.82
CA PHE A 99 10.08 11.09 -2.40
C PHE A 99 11.13 10.32 -1.61
N ALA A 100 11.39 9.08 -1.97
CA ALA A 100 12.40 8.25 -1.31
C ALA A 100 13.82 8.79 -1.49
N LYS A 101 14.10 9.52 -2.58
CA LYS A 101 15.41 10.15 -2.79
C LYS A 101 15.70 11.23 -1.77
N THR A 102 14.69 12.03 -1.42
CA THR A 102 14.82 13.06 -0.39
C THR A 102 14.54 12.54 1.01
N ASN A 103 13.83 11.42 1.11
CA ASN A 103 13.49 10.77 2.38
C ASN A 103 13.90 9.30 2.31
N PRO A 104 15.21 8.99 2.48
CA PRO A 104 15.72 7.62 2.27
C PRO A 104 15.12 6.57 3.20
N LEU A 105 14.41 6.97 4.25
CA LEU A 105 13.73 6.05 5.16
C LEU A 105 12.47 5.45 4.55
N LEU A 106 11.97 6.03 3.45
CA LEU A 106 10.87 5.42 2.70
C LEU A 106 11.44 4.34 1.77
N VAL A 107 11.01 3.11 1.99
CA VAL A 107 11.51 1.95 1.23
C VAL A 107 10.34 1.31 0.48
N LEU A 108 10.50 1.12 -0.82
CA LEU A 108 9.52 0.40 -1.63
C LEU A 108 9.74 -1.10 -1.43
N ARG A 109 8.70 -1.79 -0.96
CA ARG A 109 8.80 -3.24 -0.67
C ARG A 109 8.35 -4.09 -1.84
N GLY A 110 7.46 -3.59 -2.65
CA GLY A 110 6.88 -4.33 -3.75
C GLY A 110 5.42 -3.97 -3.91
N GLY A 111 4.66 -4.84 -4.52
CA GLY A 111 3.24 -4.60 -4.70
C GLY A 111 2.60 -5.66 -5.56
N ALA A 112 1.48 -5.31 -6.21
CA ALA A 112 0.79 -6.21 -7.12
C ALA A 112 0.23 -5.41 -8.29
N VAL A 113 0.38 -5.96 -9.49
CA VAL A 113 -0.19 -5.41 -10.72
C VAL A 113 -0.94 -6.52 -11.42
N SER A 114 -2.21 -6.28 -11.76
CA SER A 114 -3.06 -7.27 -12.40
C SER A 114 -3.12 -8.59 -11.60
N ASN A 115 -3.25 -8.47 -10.27
CA ASN A 115 -3.35 -9.59 -9.32
C ASN A 115 -2.09 -10.45 -9.24
N LYS A 116 -0.94 -9.93 -9.70
CA LYS A 116 0.35 -10.61 -9.59
C LYS A 116 1.30 -9.78 -8.75
N VAL A 117 1.96 -10.42 -7.79
CA VAL A 117 2.95 -9.76 -6.95
C VAL A 117 4.16 -9.38 -7.80
N VAL A 118 4.64 -8.16 -7.59
CA VAL A 118 5.82 -7.64 -8.29
C VAL A 118 6.83 -7.14 -7.25
N SER A 119 8.11 -7.19 -7.61
CA SER A 119 9.18 -6.73 -6.74
C SER A 119 9.27 -5.21 -6.74
N ALA A 120 9.98 -4.67 -5.75
CA ALA A 120 10.26 -3.24 -5.70
C ALA A 120 11.00 -2.77 -6.95
N GLU A 121 11.88 -3.59 -7.49
CA GLU A 121 12.63 -3.26 -8.71
C GLU A 121 11.72 -3.05 -9.91
N TYR A 122 10.69 -3.88 -10.04
CA TYR A 122 9.70 -3.74 -11.09
C TYR A 122 9.00 -2.39 -11.03
N ILE A 123 8.65 -1.96 -9.82
CA ILE A 123 7.92 -0.71 -9.59
C ILE A 123 8.81 0.52 -9.89
N GLN A 124 10.11 0.39 -9.62
CA GLN A 124 11.05 1.49 -9.78
C GLN A 124 11.50 1.73 -11.23
N VAL A 125 11.18 0.82 -12.11
CA VAL A 125 11.56 0.93 -13.53
C VAL A 125 10.76 2.00 -14.28
#